data_2fdffd5684747d236439af92c0e324f1
#
_entry.id   2fdffd5684747d236439af92c0e324f1
#
_cell.length_a   1.000
_cell.length_b   1.000
_cell.length_c   1.000
_cell.angle_alpha   90.00
_cell.angle_beta   90.00
_cell.angle_gamma   90.00
#
_symmetry.space_group_name_H-M   'P 1'
#
loop_
_entity.id
_entity.type
_entity.pdbx_description
1 polymer ?
#
loop_
_entity_poly.entity_id
_entity_poly.type
_entity_poly.pdbx_seq_one_letter_code
_entity_poly.pdbx_strand_id
1 'polypeptide(L)'
;KNARKLVTEDKVDVLVGSSSTPACAAIAEVANETQTPQVAMCPVDLPAAKNTWVFRAPQHNSLMAKALVGHMKETGVKTLGFIGFSDPYGEDWLKQITAAAEAAGIKLIAVERYNRTDTSVSGQVLKLVAAKPDAVMIAGSGTPAALPHTTLAERGYKGQIYQTHAAANKEFLKVGGKAVEGGILPIGPVAVAAQLPDSHPSKKPALEYIKLYEAKYGPGSVSSFGAYAFDAYKLIEKAVPTALKAGKPGTPAFRKGLRDALEAEREVAGAHGVFNMSANDHFGLDERARVLVRVQGGEWKVLSGK
;
A
#
# COMPACT_ATOMS: atom_id res chain seq x y z
N LYS A 1 22.39 3.33 6.20
CA LYS A 1 23.13 4.01 7.30
C LYS A 1 22.26 4.11 8.56
N ASN A 2 21.12 4.82 8.55
CA ASN A 2 20.30 5.08 9.73
C ASN A 2 19.78 3.80 10.44
N ALA A 3 19.24 2.82 9.68
CA ALA A 3 18.77 1.56 10.26
C ALA A 3 19.90 0.81 10.99
N ARG A 4 21.10 0.79 10.42
CA ARG A 4 22.27 0.16 11.07
C ARG A 4 22.60 0.87 12.37
N LYS A 5 22.63 2.22 12.38
CA LYS A 5 22.86 3.01 13.60
C LYS A 5 21.84 2.65 14.69
N LEU A 6 20.54 2.64 14.37
CA LEU A 6 19.49 2.28 15.32
C LEU A 6 19.75 0.93 15.99
N VAL A 7 20.18 -0.08 15.22
CA VAL A 7 20.43 -1.42 15.77
C VAL A 7 21.75 -1.51 16.51
N THR A 8 22.85 -0.94 15.97
CA THR A 8 24.20 -1.16 16.52
C THR A 8 24.58 -0.18 17.61
N GLU A 9 24.11 1.08 17.55
CA GLU A 9 24.40 2.13 18.52
C GLU A 9 23.23 2.31 19.51
N ASP A 10 22.02 2.49 18.99
CA ASP A 10 20.83 2.77 19.81
C ASP A 10 20.19 1.49 20.37
N LYS A 11 20.64 0.29 19.95
CA LYS A 11 20.26 -1.02 20.48
C LYS A 11 18.75 -1.33 20.41
N VAL A 12 18.07 -0.85 19.37
CA VAL A 12 16.64 -1.12 19.21
C VAL A 12 16.35 -2.60 18.92
N ASP A 13 15.22 -3.10 19.38
CA ASP A 13 14.77 -4.49 19.21
C ASP A 13 13.84 -4.68 18.01
N VAL A 14 13.34 -3.60 17.41
CA VAL A 14 12.49 -3.61 16.22
C VAL A 14 12.70 -2.35 15.39
N LEU A 15 12.65 -2.51 14.07
CA LEU A 15 12.68 -1.41 13.10
C LEU A 15 11.26 -1.21 12.53
N VAL A 16 10.74 0.01 12.58
CA VAL A 16 9.46 0.36 11.95
C VAL A 16 9.75 1.29 10.77
N GLY A 17 9.30 0.91 9.60
CA GLY A 17 9.53 1.70 8.37
C GLY A 17 10.28 0.93 7.28
N SER A 18 10.56 1.59 6.21
CA SER A 18 10.20 2.93 5.76
C SER A 18 8.80 2.93 5.10
N SER A 19 8.37 4.08 4.57
CA SER A 19 7.11 4.15 3.78
C SER A 19 7.35 4.05 2.26
N SER A 20 8.59 3.93 1.80
CA SER A 20 8.90 3.72 0.39
C SER A 20 9.54 2.35 0.15
N THR A 21 9.13 1.67 -0.92
CA THR A 21 9.58 0.31 -1.23
C THR A 21 11.10 0.19 -1.38
N PRO A 22 11.80 1.10 -2.08
CA PRO A 22 13.27 1.03 -2.15
C PRO A 22 13.95 1.14 -0.77
N ALA A 23 13.46 2.02 0.09
CA ALA A 23 14.01 2.18 1.43
C ALA A 23 13.67 1.00 2.36
N CYS A 24 12.46 0.42 2.24
CA CYS A 24 12.12 -0.82 2.97
C CYS A 24 13.06 -1.96 2.60
N ALA A 25 13.35 -2.16 1.31
CA ALA A 25 14.28 -3.18 0.85
C ALA A 25 15.69 -2.97 1.43
N ALA A 26 16.17 -1.73 1.46
CA ALA A 26 17.46 -1.41 2.07
C ALA A 26 17.51 -1.64 3.59
N ILE A 27 16.38 -1.42 4.30
CA ILE A 27 16.26 -1.71 5.74
C ILE A 27 16.20 -3.23 5.95
N ALA A 28 15.54 -3.97 5.06
CA ALA A 28 15.43 -5.43 5.14
C ALA A 28 16.79 -6.14 5.15
N GLU A 29 17.79 -5.62 4.42
CA GLU A 29 19.16 -6.15 4.48
C GLU A 29 19.73 -6.05 5.92
N VAL A 30 19.53 -4.90 6.58
CA VAL A 30 19.98 -4.70 7.96
C VAL A 30 19.19 -5.59 8.91
N ALA A 31 17.88 -5.68 8.75
CA ALA A 31 17.00 -6.51 9.59
C ALA A 31 17.43 -7.98 9.58
N ASN A 32 17.68 -8.54 8.40
CA ASN A 32 18.13 -9.92 8.24
C ASN A 32 19.56 -10.14 8.76
N GLU A 33 20.50 -9.24 8.46
CA GLU A 33 21.90 -9.33 8.92
C GLU A 33 21.99 -9.28 10.45
N THR A 34 21.23 -8.39 11.08
CA THR A 34 21.28 -8.16 12.52
C THR A 34 20.27 -8.97 13.34
N GLN A 35 19.46 -9.77 12.65
CA GLN A 35 18.36 -10.52 13.27
C GLN A 35 17.44 -9.61 14.14
N THR A 36 17.09 -8.46 13.59
CA THR A 36 16.20 -7.48 14.21
C THR A 36 14.92 -7.38 13.38
N PRO A 37 13.73 -7.66 13.93
CA PRO A 37 12.49 -7.58 13.16
C PRO A 37 12.28 -6.19 12.54
N GLN A 38 11.83 -6.16 11.30
CA GLN A 38 11.32 -4.97 10.64
C GLN A 38 9.82 -5.10 10.43
N VAL A 39 9.05 -4.09 10.84
CA VAL A 39 7.68 -3.90 10.38
C VAL A 39 7.69 -2.78 9.35
N ALA A 40 7.69 -3.18 8.08
CA ALA A 40 7.73 -2.26 6.96
C ALA A 40 6.37 -1.57 6.76
N MET A 41 6.38 -0.27 6.50
CA MET A 41 5.19 0.52 6.16
C MET A 41 5.07 0.72 4.63
N CYS A 42 5.57 -0.23 3.87
CA CYS A 42 5.50 -0.29 2.40
C CYS A 42 5.28 -1.73 1.95
N PRO A 43 4.66 -1.97 0.78
CA PRO A 43 4.38 -3.31 0.27
C PRO A 43 5.61 -3.91 -0.45
N VAL A 44 6.77 -3.95 0.23
CA VAL A 44 7.98 -4.52 -0.35
C VAL A 44 7.83 -6.03 -0.52
N ASP A 45 7.93 -6.51 -1.76
CA ASP A 45 8.06 -7.93 -2.08
C ASP A 45 9.52 -8.33 -2.01
N LEU A 46 9.82 -9.39 -1.28
CA LEU A 46 11.19 -9.86 -1.04
C LEU A 46 11.29 -11.35 -1.34
N PRO A 47 12.44 -11.83 -1.87
CA PRO A 47 12.70 -13.25 -1.97
C PRO A 47 12.60 -13.94 -0.59
N ALA A 48 12.16 -15.19 -0.56
CA ALA A 48 11.94 -15.95 0.68
C ALA A 48 13.15 -15.88 1.64
N ALA A 49 14.38 -15.99 1.12
CA ALA A 49 15.60 -15.91 1.92
C ALA A 49 15.81 -14.56 2.64
N LYS A 50 15.16 -13.48 2.17
CA LYS A 50 15.24 -12.13 2.76
C LYS A 50 13.98 -11.73 3.50
N ASN A 51 13.02 -12.64 3.65
CA ASN A 51 11.71 -12.37 4.21
C ASN A 51 11.61 -12.68 5.71
N THR A 52 12.53 -13.46 6.25
CA THR A 52 12.46 -14.04 7.60
C THR A 52 12.24 -13.01 8.72
N TRP A 53 12.87 -11.85 8.61
CA TRP A 53 12.84 -10.79 9.63
C TRP A 53 11.99 -9.58 9.24
N VAL A 54 11.20 -9.68 8.15
CA VAL A 54 10.47 -8.53 7.59
C VAL A 54 8.97 -8.81 7.54
N PHE A 55 8.20 -8.04 8.28
CA PHE A 55 6.73 -8.03 8.30
C PHE A 55 6.23 -6.74 7.63
N ARG A 56 4.99 -6.71 7.17
CA ARG A 56 4.40 -5.56 6.46
C ARG A 56 3.08 -5.16 7.08
N ALA A 57 2.89 -3.86 7.27
CA ALA A 57 1.59 -3.31 7.64
C ALA A 57 0.69 -3.03 6.40
N PRO A 58 1.22 -2.61 5.22
CA PRO A 58 0.41 -2.42 4.04
C PRO A 58 -0.02 -3.72 3.36
N GLN A 59 -1.08 -3.62 2.57
CA GLN A 59 -1.59 -4.67 1.71
C GLN A 59 -0.56 -5.05 0.64
N HIS A 60 -0.46 -6.34 0.32
CA HIS A 60 0.30 -6.80 -0.83
C HIS A 60 -0.30 -6.26 -2.13
N ASN A 61 0.54 -5.83 -3.07
CA ASN A 61 0.07 -5.24 -4.33
C ASN A 61 -0.82 -6.19 -5.14
N SER A 62 -0.60 -7.52 -5.07
CA SER A 62 -1.48 -8.49 -5.73
C SER A 62 -2.92 -8.48 -5.21
N LEU A 63 -3.11 -8.26 -3.89
CA LEU A 63 -4.44 -8.16 -3.30
C LEU A 63 -5.19 -6.95 -3.87
N MET A 64 -4.50 -5.83 -4.02
CA MET A 64 -5.05 -4.59 -4.57
C MET A 64 -5.28 -4.68 -6.08
N ALA A 65 -4.34 -5.29 -6.82
CA ALA A 65 -4.45 -5.51 -8.27
C ALA A 65 -5.67 -6.38 -8.61
N LYS A 66 -5.92 -7.45 -7.84
CA LYS A 66 -7.10 -8.31 -8.02
C LYS A 66 -8.42 -7.54 -7.87
N ALA A 67 -8.50 -6.58 -6.94
CA ALA A 67 -9.70 -5.75 -6.78
C ALA A 67 -9.94 -4.87 -8.03
N LEU A 68 -8.89 -4.22 -8.54
CA LEU A 68 -8.96 -3.40 -9.74
C LEU A 68 -9.37 -4.24 -10.97
N VAL A 69 -8.73 -5.38 -11.16
CA VAL A 69 -9.00 -6.26 -12.31
C VAL A 69 -10.42 -6.85 -12.22
N GLY A 70 -10.90 -7.16 -11.02
CA GLY A 70 -12.30 -7.53 -10.80
C GLY A 70 -13.27 -6.48 -11.36
N HIS A 71 -13.08 -5.22 -10.96
CA HIS A 71 -13.87 -4.09 -11.46
C HIS A 71 -13.70 -3.88 -12.99
N MET A 72 -12.48 -3.98 -13.51
CA MET A 72 -12.22 -3.89 -14.96
C MET A 72 -13.01 -4.94 -15.73
N LYS A 73 -13.04 -6.19 -15.22
CA LYS A 73 -13.81 -7.29 -15.81
C LYS A 73 -15.31 -7.02 -15.81
N GLU A 74 -15.85 -6.56 -14.68
CA GLU A 74 -17.27 -6.22 -14.52
C GLU A 74 -17.70 -5.09 -15.45
N THR A 75 -16.81 -4.13 -15.72
CA THR A 75 -17.06 -2.98 -16.60
C THR A 75 -16.70 -3.21 -18.05
N GLY A 76 -16.28 -4.43 -18.40
CA GLY A 76 -16.04 -4.84 -19.79
C GLY A 76 -14.72 -4.38 -20.40
N VAL A 77 -13.75 -3.94 -19.58
CA VAL A 77 -12.39 -3.60 -20.04
C VAL A 77 -11.73 -4.82 -20.68
N LYS A 78 -11.16 -4.67 -21.87
CA LYS A 78 -10.44 -5.71 -22.63
C LYS A 78 -8.97 -5.41 -22.79
N THR A 79 -8.62 -4.14 -22.83
CA THR A 79 -7.25 -3.67 -23.03
C THR A 79 -6.83 -2.70 -21.94
N LEU A 80 -5.60 -2.86 -21.45
CA LEU A 80 -5.02 -2.07 -20.37
C LEU A 80 -3.73 -1.39 -20.84
N GLY A 81 -3.60 -0.11 -20.56
CA GLY A 81 -2.32 0.61 -20.56
C GLY A 81 -1.78 0.73 -19.14
N PHE A 82 -0.49 0.78 -18.99
CA PHE A 82 0.18 0.96 -17.71
C PHE A 82 1.19 2.10 -17.78
N ILE A 83 1.23 2.92 -16.73
CA ILE A 83 2.32 3.86 -16.46
C ILE A 83 2.66 3.81 -14.98
N GLY A 84 3.92 3.56 -14.64
CA GLY A 84 4.35 3.41 -13.25
C GLY A 84 5.73 3.99 -12.97
N PHE A 85 6.05 4.11 -11.70
CA PHE A 85 7.42 4.49 -11.32
C PHE A 85 8.44 3.50 -11.86
N SER A 86 9.60 4.02 -12.29
CA SER A 86 10.76 3.23 -12.72
C SER A 86 11.60 2.74 -11.52
N ASP A 87 10.95 2.23 -10.49
CA ASP A 87 11.57 1.74 -9.27
C ASP A 87 10.91 0.43 -8.78
N PRO A 88 11.42 -0.23 -7.73
CA PRO A 88 10.85 -1.48 -7.23
C PRO A 88 9.35 -1.46 -6.92
N TYR A 89 8.78 -0.30 -6.56
CA TYR A 89 7.34 -0.17 -6.35
C TYR A 89 6.55 -0.27 -7.66
N GLY A 90 6.94 0.50 -8.66
CA GLY A 90 6.26 0.49 -9.97
C GLY A 90 6.44 -0.84 -10.70
N GLU A 91 7.64 -1.45 -10.63
CA GLU A 91 7.90 -2.75 -11.26
C GLU A 91 7.12 -3.89 -10.58
N ASP A 92 6.98 -3.88 -9.26
CA ASP A 92 6.12 -4.87 -8.59
C ASP A 92 4.64 -4.68 -8.99
N TRP A 93 4.15 -3.43 -9.03
CA TRP A 93 2.80 -3.17 -9.53
C TRP A 93 2.60 -3.65 -10.96
N LEU A 94 3.55 -3.42 -11.86
CA LEU A 94 3.50 -3.94 -13.23
C LEU A 94 3.38 -5.46 -13.24
N LYS A 95 4.20 -6.15 -12.46
CA LYS A 95 4.16 -7.62 -12.31
C LYS A 95 2.79 -8.08 -11.83
N GLN A 96 2.26 -7.48 -10.75
CA GLN A 96 1.02 -7.93 -10.13
C GLN A 96 -0.21 -7.63 -11.00
N ILE A 97 -0.27 -6.46 -11.62
CA ILE A 97 -1.41 -6.09 -12.47
C ILE A 97 -1.40 -6.90 -13.78
N THR A 98 -0.21 -7.18 -14.34
CA THR A 98 -0.08 -8.03 -15.54
C THR A 98 -0.61 -9.42 -15.26
N ALA A 99 -0.16 -10.07 -14.19
CA ALA A 99 -0.61 -11.42 -13.84
C ALA A 99 -2.12 -11.48 -13.57
N ALA A 100 -2.68 -10.48 -12.87
CA ALA A 100 -4.11 -10.41 -12.61
C ALA A 100 -4.93 -10.16 -13.88
N ALA A 101 -4.46 -9.25 -14.76
CA ALA A 101 -5.12 -8.91 -16.03
C ALA A 101 -5.14 -10.11 -16.98
N GLU A 102 -4.01 -10.81 -17.15
CA GLU A 102 -3.90 -12.01 -17.97
C GLU A 102 -4.88 -13.10 -17.50
N ALA A 103 -4.94 -13.36 -16.19
CA ALA A 103 -5.88 -14.32 -15.61
C ALA A 103 -7.36 -13.94 -15.85
N ALA A 104 -7.65 -12.66 -16.07
CA ALA A 104 -8.98 -12.15 -16.38
C ALA A 104 -9.26 -11.98 -17.88
N GLY A 105 -8.31 -12.32 -18.76
CA GLY A 105 -8.41 -12.16 -20.20
C GLY A 105 -8.30 -10.70 -20.68
N ILE A 106 -7.70 -9.81 -19.87
CA ILE A 106 -7.43 -8.42 -20.21
C ILE A 106 -6.01 -8.30 -20.74
N LYS A 107 -5.84 -7.70 -21.91
CA LYS A 107 -4.53 -7.58 -22.57
C LYS A 107 -3.83 -6.28 -22.13
N LEU A 108 -2.62 -6.40 -21.62
CA LEU A 108 -1.74 -5.24 -21.41
C LEU A 108 -1.10 -4.87 -22.76
N ILE A 109 -1.45 -3.70 -23.32
CA ILE A 109 -1.08 -3.30 -24.68
C ILE A 109 -0.06 -2.18 -24.76
N ALA A 110 0.18 -1.46 -23.65
CA ALA A 110 1.17 -0.40 -23.58
C ALA A 110 1.73 -0.30 -22.15
N VAL A 111 3.03 -0.12 -22.03
CA VAL A 111 3.74 0.01 -20.74
C VAL A 111 4.72 1.16 -20.81
N GLU A 112 4.54 2.14 -19.95
CA GLU A 112 5.40 3.30 -19.82
C GLU A 112 5.89 3.46 -18.38
N ARG A 113 7.00 4.17 -18.22
CA ARG A 113 7.63 4.42 -16.92
C ARG A 113 7.97 5.88 -16.75
N TYR A 114 7.99 6.33 -15.49
CA TYR A 114 8.44 7.66 -15.12
C TYR A 114 9.13 7.65 -13.75
N ASN A 115 9.93 8.67 -13.46
CA ASN A 115 10.61 8.80 -12.18
C ASN A 115 9.77 9.58 -11.19
N ARG A 116 9.97 9.36 -9.89
CA ARG A 116 9.27 10.09 -8.81
C ARG A 116 9.48 11.61 -8.89
N THR A 117 10.58 12.05 -9.48
CA THR A 117 10.98 13.46 -9.60
C THR A 117 10.65 14.07 -10.96
N ASP A 118 10.05 13.30 -11.87
CA ASP A 118 9.67 13.83 -13.18
C ASP A 118 8.56 14.88 -13.03
N THR A 119 8.72 15.98 -13.74
CA THR A 119 7.75 17.08 -13.78
C THR A 119 6.88 17.04 -15.04
N SER A 120 7.18 16.15 -15.98
CA SER A 120 6.41 15.92 -17.20
C SER A 120 6.45 14.44 -17.59
N VAL A 121 5.30 13.93 -18.05
CA VAL A 121 5.12 12.58 -18.61
C VAL A 121 4.44 12.64 -19.98
N SER A 122 4.53 13.78 -20.66
CA SER A 122 3.81 14.01 -21.93
C SER A 122 4.16 12.98 -23.00
N GLY A 123 5.44 12.60 -23.13
CA GLY A 123 5.89 11.60 -24.10
C GLY A 123 5.30 10.22 -23.83
N GLN A 124 5.31 9.80 -22.58
CA GLN A 124 4.74 8.51 -22.12
C GLN A 124 3.22 8.49 -22.36
N VAL A 125 2.52 9.55 -21.95
CA VAL A 125 1.06 9.65 -22.10
C VAL A 125 0.65 9.67 -23.58
N LEU A 126 1.40 10.33 -24.47
CA LEU A 126 1.12 10.30 -25.91
C LEU A 126 1.16 8.88 -26.48
N LYS A 127 2.11 8.04 -26.06
CA LYS A 127 2.19 6.64 -26.49
C LYS A 127 0.99 5.83 -25.96
N LEU A 128 0.61 6.04 -24.68
CA LEU A 128 -0.57 5.39 -24.09
C LEU A 128 -1.85 5.76 -24.85
N VAL A 129 -2.06 7.05 -25.09
CA VAL A 129 -3.26 7.53 -25.84
C VAL A 129 -3.27 6.98 -27.27
N ALA A 130 -2.11 6.92 -27.94
CA ALA A 130 -1.99 6.34 -29.29
C ALA A 130 -2.32 4.85 -29.34
N ALA A 131 -2.01 4.10 -28.27
CA ALA A 131 -2.34 2.68 -28.15
C ALA A 131 -3.85 2.43 -27.90
N LYS A 132 -4.62 3.46 -27.52
CA LYS A 132 -6.07 3.42 -27.29
C LYS A 132 -6.53 2.28 -26.36
N PRO A 133 -5.95 2.10 -25.15
CA PRO A 133 -6.44 1.12 -24.20
C PRO A 133 -7.84 1.52 -23.67
N ASP A 134 -8.66 0.54 -23.30
CA ASP A 134 -9.96 0.79 -22.64
C ASP A 134 -9.77 1.42 -21.26
N ALA A 135 -8.67 1.08 -20.58
CA ALA A 135 -8.32 1.61 -19.28
C ALA A 135 -6.81 1.86 -19.16
N VAL A 136 -6.44 2.77 -18.28
CA VAL A 136 -5.03 3.01 -17.89
C VAL A 136 -4.86 2.82 -16.39
N MET A 137 -3.86 2.00 -16.01
CA MET A 137 -3.39 1.86 -14.63
C MET A 137 -2.20 2.76 -14.39
N ILE A 138 -2.26 3.57 -13.33
CA ILE A 138 -1.16 4.44 -12.90
C ILE A 138 -0.58 3.88 -11.60
N ALA A 139 0.66 3.43 -11.64
CA ALA A 139 1.38 2.92 -10.47
C ALA A 139 2.33 3.97 -9.89
N GLY A 140 1.74 5.00 -9.28
CA GLY A 140 2.40 6.07 -8.56
C GLY A 140 2.07 6.08 -7.07
N SER A 141 2.63 7.03 -6.37
CA SER A 141 2.42 7.25 -4.92
C SER A 141 2.45 8.75 -4.62
N GLY A 142 1.58 9.17 -3.71
CA GLY A 142 1.50 10.57 -3.31
C GLY A 142 1.13 11.52 -4.45
N THR A 143 1.61 12.76 -4.37
CA THR A 143 1.35 13.79 -5.39
C THR A 143 1.87 13.44 -6.79
N PRO A 144 3.05 12.79 -6.97
CA PRO A 144 3.51 12.36 -8.30
C PRO A 144 2.57 11.41 -9.02
N ALA A 145 1.67 10.69 -8.32
CA ALA A 145 0.64 9.87 -8.94
C ALA A 145 -0.42 10.68 -9.71
N ALA A 146 -0.60 11.96 -9.38
CA ALA A 146 -1.52 12.83 -10.08
C ALA A 146 -1.01 13.26 -11.47
N LEU A 147 0.31 13.33 -11.67
CA LEU A 147 0.91 13.82 -12.91
C LEU A 147 0.48 13.03 -14.17
N PRO A 148 0.58 11.69 -14.22
CA PRO A 148 0.07 10.95 -15.38
C PRO A 148 -1.45 11.08 -15.54
N HIS A 149 -2.21 11.14 -14.44
CA HIS A 149 -3.67 11.26 -14.47
C HIS A 149 -4.11 12.59 -15.11
N THR A 150 -3.54 13.71 -14.64
CA THR A 150 -3.83 15.05 -15.16
C THR A 150 -3.42 15.15 -16.62
N THR A 151 -2.24 14.62 -16.99
CA THR A 151 -1.75 14.64 -18.37
C THR A 151 -2.65 13.80 -19.30
N LEU A 152 -3.16 12.64 -18.87
CA LEU A 152 -4.15 11.84 -19.62
C LEU A 152 -5.44 12.65 -19.87
N ALA A 153 -5.96 13.30 -18.84
CA ALA A 153 -7.16 14.13 -18.93
C ALA A 153 -6.96 15.31 -19.89
N GLU A 154 -5.83 16.02 -19.80
CA GLU A 154 -5.45 17.13 -20.68
C GLU A 154 -5.32 16.68 -22.15
N ARG A 155 -4.85 15.45 -22.39
CA ARG A 155 -4.77 14.84 -23.73
C ARG A 155 -6.10 14.25 -24.21
N GLY A 156 -7.19 14.44 -23.46
CA GLY A 156 -8.53 14.02 -23.85
C GLY A 156 -8.77 12.51 -23.77
N TYR A 157 -7.96 11.76 -23.00
CA TYR A 157 -8.22 10.34 -22.77
C TYR A 157 -9.59 10.14 -22.12
N LYS A 158 -10.39 9.21 -22.67
CA LYS A 158 -11.79 8.96 -22.24
C LYS A 158 -11.99 7.62 -21.57
N GLY A 159 -10.98 6.74 -21.58
CA GLY A 159 -11.04 5.45 -20.90
C GLY A 159 -11.00 5.60 -19.37
N GLN A 160 -11.28 4.53 -18.65
CA GLN A 160 -11.21 4.52 -17.19
C GLN A 160 -9.77 4.61 -16.72
N ILE A 161 -9.50 5.48 -15.76
CA ILE A 161 -8.19 5.60 -15.10
C ILE A 161 -8.25 4.95 -13.73
N TYR A 162 -7.30 4.07 -13.47
CA TYR A 162 -7.10 3.40 -12.20
C TYR A 162 -5.80 3.86 -11.54
N GLN A 163 -5.81 3.93 -10.23
CA GLN A 163 -4.65 4.30 -9.40
C GLN A 163 -4.33 3.20 -8.39
N THR A 164 -3.15 3.25 -7.78
CA THR A 164 -2.81 2.42 -6.64
C THR A 164 -3.37 2.99 -5.34
N HIS A 165 -3.41 2.15 -4.28
CA HIS A 165 -3.76 2.60 -2.93
C HIS A 165 -2.80 3.70 -2.39
N ALA A 166 -1.58 3.78 -2.90
CA ALA A 166 -0.62 4.79 -2.49
C ALA A 166 -0.91 6.21 -3.03
N ALA A 167 -1.91 6.36 -3.91
CA ALA A 167 -2.45 7.66 -4.30
C ALA A 167 -3.53 8.18 -3.33
N ALA A 168 -3.98 7.36 -2.37
CA ALA A 168 -5.07 7.69 -1.45
C ALA A 168 -4.65 8.68 -0.35
N ASN A 169 -4.38 9.93 -0.74
CA ASN A 169 -4.10 11.03 0.16
C ASN A 169 -4.75 12.33 -0.34
N LYS A 170 -4.92 13.29 0.58
CA LYS A 170 -5.58 14.57 0.27
C LYS A 170 -4.81 15.42 -0.73
N GLU A 171 -3.49 15.35 -0.71
CA GLU A 171 -2.61 16.08 -1.62
C GLU A 171 -2.80 15.61 -3.07
N PHE A 172 -3.03 14.31 -3.30
CA PHE A 172 -3.39 13.79 -4.62
C PHE A 172 -4.69 14.42 -5.13
N LEU A 173 -5.73 14.48 -4.31
CA LEU A 173 -7.01 15.11 -4.66
C LEU A 173 -6.84 16.61 -4.92
N LYS A 174 -6.07 17.30 -4.07
CA LYS A 174 -5.81 18.73 -4.20
C LYS A 174 -5.03 19.08 -5.47
N VAL A 175 -3.95 18.33 -5.75
CA VAL A 175 -3.10 18.56 -6.94
C VAL A 175 -3.82 18.13 -8.22
N GLY A 176 -4.53 17.00 -8.17
CA GLY A 176 -5.27 16.48 -9.33
C GLY A 176 -6.52 17.29 -9.67
N GLY A 177 -7.16 17.88 -8.64
CA GLY A 177 -8.36 18.70 -8.82
C GLY A 177 -9.45 17.98 -9.63
N LYS A 178 -10.07 18.70 -10.58
CA LYS A 178 -11.09 18.14 -11.47
C LYS A 178 -10.57 17.06 -12.42
N ALA A 179 -9.29 17.06 -12.71
CA ALA A 179 -8.71 16.10 -13.66
C ALA A 179 -8.70 14.65 -13.15
N VAL A 180 -8.74 14.44 -11.83
CA VAL A 180 -8.75 13.11 -11.22
C VAL A 180 -10.16 12.59 -10.87
N GLU A 181 -11.20 13.37 -11.15
CA GLU A 181 -12.59 12.94 -11.00
C GLU A 181 -12.88 11.67 -11.83
N GLY A 182 -13.64 10.75 -11.24
CA GLY A 182 -13.93 9.44 -11.85
C GLY A 182 -12.81 8.41 -11.74
N GLY A 183 -11.62 8.79 -11.26
CA GLY A 183 -10.53 7.86 -11.01
C GLY A 183 -10.89 6.80 -9.96
N ILE A 184 -10.47 5.55 -10.17
CA ILE A 184 -10.79 4.41 -9.29
C ILE A 184 -9.53 3.91 -8.62
N LEU A 185 -9.64 3.64 -7.32
CA LEU A 185 -8.54 3.12 -6.49
C LEU A 185 -9.02 1.98 -5.59
N PRO A 186 -8.18 0.98 -5.34
CA PRO A 186 -8.33 0.11 -4.18
C PRO A 186 -7.68 0.83 -2.99
N ILE A 187 -8.35 0.98 -1.89
CA ILE A 187 -7.78 1.66 -0.71
C ILE A 187 -7.97 0.83 0.55
N GLY A 188 -7.18 1.13 1.58
CA GLY A 188 -7.41 0.55 2.91
C GLY A 188 -8.66 1.12 3.58
N PRO A 189 -9.37 0.33 4.39
CA PRO A 189 -10.62 0.72 5.07
C PRO A 189 -10.57 2.06 5.81
N VAL A 190 -9.43 2.41 6.39
CA VAL A 190 -9.26 3.64 7.19
C VAL A 190 -9.59 4.92 6.41
N ALA A 191 -9.31 4.95 5.12
CA ALA A 191 -9.56 6.14 4.30
C ALA A 191 -11.06 6.48 4.13
N VAL A 192 -11.92 5.50 4.38
CA VAL A 192 -13.38 5.62 4.29
C VAL A 192 -14.08 5.04 5.52
N ALA A 193 -13.43 5.07 6.68
CA ALA A 193 -13.91 4.41 7.91
C ALA A 193 -15.37 4.77 8.26
N ALA A 194 -15.78 6.03 8.07
CA ALA A 194 -17.14 6.47 8.33
C ALA A 194 -18.19 5.89 7.36
N GLN A 195 -17.77 5.48 6.15
CA GLN A 195 -18.65 4.89 5.13
C GLN A 195 -18.76 3.37 5.25
N LEU A 196 -17.93 2.72 6.10
CA LEU A 196 -17.98 1.28 6.29
C LEU A 196 -19.19 0.83 7.11
N PRO A 197 -19.74 -0.36 6.86
CA PRO A 197 -20.77 -0.94 7.73
C PRO A 197 -20.18 -1.20 9.13
N ASP A 198 -21.04 -1.18 10.17
CA ASP A 198 -20.61 -1.39 11.56
C ASP A 198 -20.00 -2.78 11.80
N SER A 199 -20.38 -3.75 10.98
CA SER A 199 -19.83 -5.11 11.01
C SER A 199 -18.43 -5.22 10.43
N HIS A 200 -17.91 -4.19 9.77
CA HIS A 200 -16.58 -4.26 9.17
C HIS A 200 -15.48 -4.27 10.25
N PRO A 201 -14.61 -5.30 10.31
CA PRO A 201 -13.69 -5.51 11.43
C PRO A 201 -12.69 -4.36 11.62
N SER A 202 -12.33 -3.65 10.57
CA SER A 202 -11.41 -2.50 10.64
C SER A 202 -12.08 -1.18 10.99
N LYS A 203 -13.43 -1.09 11.03
CA LYS A 203 -14.11 0.19 11.30
C LYS A 203 -13.72 0.77 12.66
N LYS A 204 -13.79 -0.05 13.71
CA LYS A 204 -13.46 0.40 15.08
C LYS A 204 -11.99 0.82 15.23
N PRO A 205 -10.99 0.00 14.83
CA PRO A 205 -9.57 0.41 14.88
C PRO A 205 -9.28 1.64 14.01
N ALA A 206 -9.91 1.76 12.84
CA ALA A 206 -9.74 2.93 11.96
C ALA A 206 -10.26 4.21 12.61
N LEU A 207 -11.45 4.18 13.21
CA LEU A 207 -12.02 5.33 13.94
C LEU A 207 -11.21 5.67 15.20
N GLU A 208 -10.66 4.68 15.91
CA GLU A 208 -9.73 4.88 17.02
C GLU A 208 -8.48 5.66 16.57
N TYR A 209 -7.84 5.19 15.51
CA TYR A 209 -6.68 5.87 14.92
C TYR A 209 -7.01 7.32 14.54
N ILE A 210 -8.11 7.53 13.80
CA ILE A 210 -8.55 8.86 13.37
C ILE A 210 -8.73 9.78 14.58
N LYS A 211 -9.46 9.33 15.59
CA LYS A 211 -9.69 10.09 16.83
C LYS A 211 -8.40 10.49 17.54
N LEU A 212 -7.47 9.53 17.71
CA LEU A 212 -6.21 9.77 18.40
C LEU A 212 -5.32 10.75 17.62
N TYR A 213 -5.24 10.57 16.30
CA TYR A 213 -4.39 11.38 15.44
C TYR A 213 -4.92 12.82 15.33
N GLU A 214 -6.21 12.99 15.08
CA GLU A 214 -6.85 14.30 14.93
C GLU A 214 -6.92 15.08 16.25
N ALA A 215 -7.01 14.39 17.38
CA ALA A 215 -6.92 15.06 18.70
C ALA A 215 -5.56 15.77 18.90
N LYS A 216 -4.50 15.24 18.26
CA LYS A 216 -3.16 15.81 18.38
C LYS A 216 -2.81 16.80 17.26
N TYR A 217 -3.24 16.51 16.03
CA TYR A 217 -2.79 17.22 14.83
C TYR A 217 -3.90 18.02 14.13
N GLY A 218 -5.11 18.00 14.67
CA GLY A 218 -6.27 18.74 14.15
C GLY A 218 -7.12 17.92 13.17
N PRO A 219 -8.40 18.34 12.98
CA PRO A 219 -9.34 17.66 12.09
C PRO A 219 -8.81 17.56 10.66
N GLY A 220 -8.99 16.41 10.03
CA GLY A 220 -8.59 16.17 8.67
C GLY A 220 -7.08 15.99 8.43
N SER A 221 -6.26 15.93 9.49
CA SER A 221 -4.82 15.66 9.38
C SER A 221 -4.48 14.20 9.06
N VAL A 222 -5.44 13.29 9.20
CA VAL A 222 -5.28 11.84 8.98
C VAL A 222 -4.86 11.50 7.56
N SER A 223 -3.94 10.57 7.42
CA SER A 223 -3.62 9.90 6.16
C SER A 223 -3.58 8.39 6.32
N SER A 224 -3.80 7.66 5.23
CA SER A 224 -3.65 6.19 5.19
C SER A 224 -2.23 5.76 5.55
N PHE A 225 -1.22 6.55 5.21
CA PHE A 225 0.18 6.25 5.55
C PHE A 225 0.43 6.25 7.06
N GLY A 226 -0.15 7.20 7.81
CA GLY A 226 -0.04 7.23 9.26
C GLY A 226 -0.71 6.01 9.92
N ALA A 227 -1.79 5.50 9.32
CA ALA A 227 -2.46 4.31 9.81
C ALA A 227 -1.63 3.03 9.68
N TYR A 228 -0.70 2.94 8.72
CA TYR A 228 0.25 1.81 8.68
C TYR A 228 1.19 1.81 9.89
N ALA A 229 1.59 2.98 10.39
CA ALA A 229 2.37 3.07 11.62
C ALA A 229 1.55 2.64 12.84
N PHE A 230 0.27 3.01 12.88
CA PHE A 230 -0.66 2.57 13.92
C PHE A 230 -0.84 1.04 13.90
N ASP A 231 -1.02 0.44 12.73
CA ASP A 231 -1.14 -1.01 12.60
C ASP A 231 0.18 -1.72 12.96
N ALA A 232 1.32 -1.17 12.55
CA ALA A 232 2.63 -1.69 12.97
C ALA A 232 2.79 -1.67 14.51
N TYR A 233 2.36 -0.59 15.15
CA TYR A 233 2.33 -0.50 16.61
C TYR A 233 1.43 -1.58 17.23
N LYS A 234 0.21 -1.79 16.71
CA LYS A 234 -0.71 -2.82 17.21
C LYS A 234 -0.13 -4.24 17.10
N LEU A 235 0.52 -4.55 15.99
CA LEU A 235 1.21 -5.84 15.81
C LEU A 235 2.33 -6.01 16.85
N ILE A 236 3.19 -5.01 17.02
CA ILE A 236 4.29 -5.06 17.98
C ILE A 236 3.76 -5.15 19.42
N GLU A 237 2.77 -4.31 19.78
CA GLU A 237 2.13 -4.32 21.11
C GLU A 237 1.63 -5.71 21.49
N LYS A 238 0.97 -6.40 20.55
CA LYS A 238 0.46 -7.76 20.77
C LYS A 238 1.57 -8.81 20.89
N ALA A 239 2.66 -8.65 20.13
CA ALA A 239 3.77 -9.61 20.12
C ALA A 239 4.70 -9.50 21.36
N VAL A 240 4.87 -8.30 21.94
CA VAL A 240 5.80 -8.03 23.05
C VAL A 240 5.61 -8.94 24.25
N PRO A 241 4.39 -9.22 24.78
CA PRO A 241 4.23 -10.09 25.94
C PRO A 241 4.79 -11.50 25.73
N THR A 242 4.72 -12.03 24.50
CA THR A 242 5.30 -13.33 24.14
C THR A 242 6.82 -13.23 24.03
N ALA A 243 7.34 -12.16 23.42
CA ALA A 243 8.78 -11.92 23.32
C ALA A 243 9.46 -11.81 24.69
N LEU A 244 8.79 -11.19 25.68
CA LEU A 244 9.29 -11.06 27.06
C LEU A 244 9.46 -12.41 27.76
N LYS A 245 8.71 -13.44 27.36
CA LYS A 245 8.91 -14.80 27.89
C LYS A 245 10.14 -15.49 27.30
N ALA A 246 10.55 -15.09 26.10
CA ALA A 246 11.73 -15.63 25.41
C ALA A 246 13.03 -14.99 25.89
N GLY A 247 13.01 -13.72 26.27
CA GLY A 247 14.21 -12.99 26.72
C GLY A 247 13.95 -11.58 27.18
N LYS A 248 15.00 -10.93 27.70
CA LYS A 248 14.94 -9.52 28.09
C LYS A 248 15.12 -8.62 26.86
N PRO A 249 14.45 -7.45 26.78
CA PRO A 249 14.74 -6.45 25.77
C PRO A 249 16.25 -6.16 25.65
N GLY A 250 16.71 -5.88 24.42
CA GLY A 250 18.12 -5.72 24.10
C GLY A 250 18.88 -7.00 23.82
N THR A 251 18.25 -8.18 23.95
CA THR A 251 18.92 -9.49 23.71
C THR A 251 18.49 -10.12 22.38
N PRO A 252 19.35 -10.97 21.78
CA PRO A 252 18.96 -11.76 20.60
C PRO A 252 17.75 -12.65 20.84
N ALA A 253 17.62 -13.21 22.05
CA ALA A 253 16.48 -14.05 22.44
C ALA A 253 15.16 -13.26 22.40
N PHE A 254 15.15 -12.01 22.88
CA PHE A 254 13.97 -11.14 22.81
C PHE A 254 13.60 -10.83 21.35
N ARG A 255 14.57 -10.41 20.52
CA ARG A 255 14.32 -10.12 19.10
C ARG A 255 13.79 -11.33 18.33
N LYS A 256 14.35 -12.51 18.59
CA LYS A 256 13.83 -13.76 18.01
C LYS A 256 12.41 -14.05 18.51
N GLY A 257 12.17 -13.92 19.80
CA GLY A 257 10.84 -14.08 20.39
C GLY A 257 9.80 -13.10 19.81
N LEU A 258 10.21 -11.84 19.56
CA LEU A 258 9.36 -10.84 18.93
C LEU A 258 9.05 -11.22 17.47
N ARG A 259 10.04 -11.66 16.72
CA ARG A 259 9.86 -12.14 15.33
C ARG A 259 8.91 -13.34 15.29
N ASP A 260 9.13 -14.32 16.14
CA ASP A 260 8.30 -15.54 16.20
C ASP A 260 6.85 -15.22 16.63
N ALA A 261 6.68 -14.28 17.56
CA ALA A 261 5.36 -13.82 17.99
C ALA A 261 4.62 -13.08 16.89
N LEU A 262 5.29 -12.20 16.14
CA LEU A 262 4.70 -11.51 14.97
C LEU A 262 4.24 -12.53 13.91
N GLU A 263 5.05 -13.54 13.61
CA GLU A 263 4.71 -14.59 12.64
C GLU A 263 3.51 -15.46 13.10
N ALA A 264 3.32 -15.59 14.39
CA ALA A 264 2.23 -16.36 14.98
C ALA A 264 0.91 -15.58 15.13
N GLU A 265 0.87 -14.29 14.81
CA GLU A 265 -0.34 -13.47 15.00
C GLU A 265 -1.49 -13.89 14.11
N ARG A 266 -2.69 -13.96 14.72
CA ARG A 266 -3.95 -14.30 14.06
C ARG A 266 -5.03 -13.33 14.49
N GLU A 267 -5.90 -12.98 13.53
CA GLU A 267 -7.09 -12.13 13.71
C GLU A 267 -6.79 -10.81 14.45
N VAL A 268 -5.67 -10.16 14.10
CA VAL A 268 -5.34 -8.84 14.64
C VAL A 268 -6.05 -7.78 13.81
N ALA A 269 -7.10 -7.21 14.37
CA ALA A 269 -7.82 -6.13 13.70
C ALA A 269 -7.04 -4.82 13.76
N GLY A 270 -6.66 -4.33 12.61
CA GLY A 270 -6.01 -3.03 12.39
C GLY A 270 -6.90 -2.05 11.62
N ALA A 271 -6.40 -0.85 11.44
CA ALA A 271 -7.08 0.20 10.68
C ALA A 271 -7.15 -0.11 9.18
N HIS A 272 -6.23 -0.91 8.67
CA HIS A 272 -6.14 -1.31 7.26
C HIS A 272 -6.67 -2.71 6.95
N GLY A 273 -6.96 -3.53 7.94
CA GLY A 273 -7.43 -4.89 7.72
C GLY A 273 -7.31 -5.76 8.97
N VAL A 274 -7.43 -7.06 8.77
CA VAL A 274 -7.24 -8.06 9.81
C VAL A 274 -6.03 -8.90 9.46
N PHE A 275 -5.02 -8.87 10.32
CA PHE A 275 -3.74 -9.54 10.08
C PHE A 275 -3.78 -10.99 10.55
N ASN A 276 -3.36 -11.88 9.66
CA ASN A 276 -3.15 -13.30 9.87
C ASN A 276 -1.77 -13.69 9.33
N MET A 277 -0.73 -13.45 10.13
CA MET A 277 0.65 -13.72 9.73
C MET A 277 0.94 -15.23 9.70
N SER A 278 1.91 -15.67 8.91
CA SER A 278 2.41 -17.04 8.91
C SER A 278 3.84 -17.07 8.38
N ALA A 279 4.54 -18.20 8.52
CA ALA A 279 5.89 -18.39 7.98
C ALA A 279 5.99 -18.16 6.46
N ASN A 280 4.88 -18.33 5.74
CA ASN A 280 4.81 -18.16 4.30
C ASN A 280 4.20 -16.81 3.87
N ASP A 281 3.59 -16.07 4.82
CA ASP A 281 2.93 -14.79 4.56
C ASP A 281 3.15 -13.81 5.72
N HIS A 282 4.08 -12.88 5.51
CA HIS A 282 4.37 -11.78 6.42
C HIS A 282 3.65 -10.46 6.05
N PHE A 283 2.66 -10.51 5.16
CA PHE A 283 1.67 -9.45 4.94
C PHE A 283 0.41 -9.71 5.77
N GLY A 284 -0.08 -10.95 5.75
CA GLY A 284 -1.18 -11.42 6.58
C GLY A 284 -2.55 -10.80 6.31
N LEU A 285 -2.72 -9.97 5.27
CA LEU A 285 -3.96 -9.28 4.95
C LEU A 285 -4.73 -9.97 3.81
N ASP A 286 -6.07 -10.00 3.95
CA ASP A 286 -7.00 -10.58 2.97
C ASP A 286 -7.95 -9.51 2.37
N GLU A 287 -9.01 -9.95 1.69
CA GLU A 287 -9.97 -9.06 1.04
C GLU A 287 -10.63 -8.04 1.97
N ARG A 288 -10.68 -8.29 3.28
CA ARG A 288 -11.19 -7.35 4.28
C ARG A 288 -10.33 -6.07 4.38
N ALA A 289 -9.11 -6.10 3.83
CA ALA A 289 -8.17 -4.99 3.86
C ALA A 289 -8.26 -4.06 2.64
N ARG A 290 -9.27 -4.22 1.79
CA ARG A 290 -9.42 -3.43 0.57
C ARG A 290 -10.85 -2.96 0.35
N VAL A 291 -10.99 -1.72 -0.08
CA VAL A 291 -12.26 -1.11 -0.50
C VAL A 291 -12.02 -0.40 -1.82
N LEU A 292 -12.86 -0.63 -2.83
CA LEU A 292 -12.81 0.15 -4.06
C LEU A 292 -13.53 1.48 -3.86
N VAL A 293 -12.88 2.55 -4.28
CA VAL A 293 -13.43 3.89 -4.26
C VAL A 293 -13.30 4.58 -5.61
N ARG A 294 -14.17 5.56 -5.82
CA ARG A 294 -14.09 6.52 -6.92
C ARG A 294 -13.84 7.91 -6.37
N VAL A 295 -13.04 8.70 -7.06
CA VAL A 295 -12.97 10.14 -6.81
C VAL A 295 -14.26 10.78 -7.31
N GLN A 296 -15.03 11.40 -6.42
CA GLN A 296 -16.27 12.07 -6.74
C GLN A 296 -16.46 13.31 -5.86
N GLY A 297 -16.53 14.48 -6.50
CA GLY A 297 -16.63 15.75 -5.80
C GLY A 297 -15.40 16.07 -4.96
N GLY A 298 -14.21 15.63 -5.40
CA GLY A 298 -12.96 15.81 -4.68
C GLY A 298 -12.82 14.94 -3.42
N GLU A 299 -13.63 13.89 -3.27
CA GLU A 299 -13.62 12.96 -2.14
C GLU A 299 -13.56 11.50 -2.59
N TRP A 300 -13.21 10.62 -1.66
CA TRP A 300 -13.28 9.17 -1.83
C TRP A 300 -14.71 8.69 -1.56
N LYS A 301 -15.39 8.18 -2.58
CA LYS A 301 -16.71 7.54 -2.44
C LYS A 301 -16.57 6.04 -2.64
N VAL A 302 -17.04 5.26 -1.68
CA VAL A 302 -17.05 3.80 -1.77
C VAL A 302 -17.89 3.39 -2.98
N LEU A 303 -17.29 2.60 -3.86
CA LEU A 303 -18.04 1.89 -4.87
C LEU A 303 -18.76 0.75 -4.16
N SER A 304 -20.08 0.77 -4.17
CA SER A 304 -20.89 -0.34 -3.67
C SER A 304 -20.56 -1.56 -4.53
N GLY A 305 -19.63 -2.38 -4.05
CA GLY A 305 -19.36 -3.69 -4.61
C GLY A 305 -20.34 -4.69 -4.01
N LYS A 306 -20.90 -5.52 -4.88
CA LYS A 306 -21.56 -6.75 -4.48
C LYS A 306 -20.59 -7.71 -3.85
#